data_8c9502df5a4d63d0a9e4c628cf686c54
#
_entry.id   8c9502df5a4d63d0a9e4c628cf686c54
#
_cell.length_a   1.000
_cell.length_b   1.000
_cell.length_c   1.000
_cell.angle_alpha   90.00
_cell.angle_beta   90.00
_cell.angle_gamma   90.00
#
_symmetry.space_group_name_H-M   'P 1'
#
loop_
_entity.id
_entity.type
_entity.pdbx_description
1 polymer ?
#
loop_
_entity_poly.entity_id
_entity_poly.type
_entity_poly.pdbx_seq_one_letter_code
_entity_poly.pdbx_strand_id
1 'polypeptide(L)'
;VKSDLLRLQKEMVCAIQKGHTGFFNTSDIAYWVKKSSRDALTLFIYNAIKAGVLERVCKGVYVVSIFKPSGVGTLEALAKKIRSDYFVYVTAETELSRLGVISQLTMGYLTAMTNGRSGVFKTSFGTVEFTHTKKNIHAVMDDIWYDTVTGIHRAREALALKDLKRIGRNVGMLNEGLE
;
A
#
# COMPACT_ATOMS: atom_id res chain seq x y z
N VAL A 1 10.18 -13.01 -26.45
CA VAL A 1 8.97 -12.63 -25.70
C VAL A 1 8.58 -13.71 -24.67
N LYS A 2 8.38 -14.99 -25.11
CA LYS A 2 7.98 -16.09 -24.20
C LYS A 2 9.05 -16.39 -23.13
N SER A 3 10.31 -16.36 -23.51
CA SER A 3 11.47 -16.50 -22.62
C SER A 3 11.56 -15.37 -21.57
N ASP A 4 11.29 -14.12 -21.98
CA ASP A 4 11.33 -12.97 -21.07
C ASP A 4 10.19 -13.01 -20.05
N LEU A 5 8.99 -13.49 -20.42
CA LEU A 5 7.86 -13.66 -19.52
C LEU A 5 8.14 -14.71 -18.45
N LEU A 6 8.70 -15.87 -18.85
CA LEU A 6 9.10 -16.92 -17.91
C LEU A 6 10.21 -16.44 -16.97
N ARG A 7 11.18 -15.68 -17.49
CA ARG A 7 12.23 -15.09 -16.66
C ARG A 7 11.65 -14.11 -15.64
N LEU A 8 10.77 -13.20 -16.06
CA LEU A 8 10.10 -12.28 -15.14
C LEU A 8 9.36 -13.02 -14.04
N GLN A 9 8.54 -14.01 -14.40
CA GLN A 9 7.78 -14.81 -13.43
C GLN A 9 8.70 -15.48 -12.41
N LYS A 10 9.80 -16.08 -12.87
CA LYS A 10 10.81 -16.72 -12.01
C LYS A 10 11.45 -15.73 -11.05
N GLU A 11 11.85 -14.54 -11.52
CA GLU A 11 12.47 -13.51 -10.69
C GLU A 11 11.49 -12.99 -9.62
N MET A 12 10.23 -12.75 -9.98
CA MET A 12 9.20 -12.30 -9.04
C MET A 12 8.94 -13.36 -7.95
N VAL A 13 8.80 -14.65 -8.35
CA VAL A 13 8.60 -15.76 -7.39
C VAL A 13 9.82 -15.91 -6.48
N CYS A 14 11.02 -15.83 -7.03
CA CYS A 14 12.25 -15.88 -6.24
C CYS A 14 12.34 -14.73 -5.23
N ALA A 15 11.94 -13.53 -5.62
CA ALA A 15 11.87 -12.38 -4.71
C ALA A 15 10.88 -12.64 -3.57
N ILE A 16 9.70 -13.17 -3.85
CA ILE A 16 8.69 -13.52 -2.85
C ILE A 16 9.23 -14.58 -1.89
N GLN A 17 9.87 -15.62 -2.38
CA GLN A 17 10.49 -16.65 -1.54
C GLN A 17 11.59 -16.10 -0.62
N LYS A 18 12.20 -14.98 -1.00
CA LYS A 18 13.19 -14.25 -0.20
C LYS A 18 12.58 -13.18 0.73
N GLY A 19 11.25 -13.17 0.89
CA GLY A 19 10.55 -12.27 1.80
C GLY A 19 9.99 -10.99 1.17
N HIS A 20 9.99 -10.86 -0.17
CA HIS A 20 9.30 -9.73 -0.81
C HIS A 20 7.79 -9.85 -0.65
N THR A 21 7.10 -8.72 -0.46
CA THR A 21 5.66 -8.66 -0.18
C THR A 21 4.75 -9.19 -1.28
N GLY A 22 5.28 -9.36 -2.49
CA GLY A 22 4.52 -9.81 -3.66
C GLY A 22 3.85 -8.70 -4.47
N PHE A 23 3.89 -7.45 -4.00
CA PHE A 23 3.46 -6.29 -4.79
C PHE A 23 4.65 -5.64 -5.50
N PHE A 24 4.58 -5.53 -6.81
CA PHE A 24 5.66 -5.01 -7.66
C PHE A 24 5.20 -3.76 -8.39
N ASN A 25 6.05 -2.76 -8.47
CA ASN A 25 5.78 -1.58 -9.28
C ASN A 25 6.44 -1.69 -10.67
N THR A 26 6.17 -0.71 -11.53
CA THR A 26 6.73 -0.66 -12.88
C THR A 26 8.27 -0.63 -12.86
N SER A 27 8.89 -0.01 -11.86
CA SER A 27 10.36 0.06 -11.72
C SER A 27 10.96 -1.30 -11.36
N ASP A 28 10.29 -2.08 -10.50
CA ASP A 28 10.73 -3.44 -10.17
C ASP A 28 10.74 -4.32 -11.43
N ILE A 29 9.69 -4.24 -12.24
CA ILE A 29 9.58 -5.00 -13.49
C ILE A 29 10.67 -4.53 -14.48
N ALA A 30 10.87 -3.22 -14.62
CA ALA A 30 11.89 -2.64 -15.49
C ALA A 30 13.28 -3.16 -15.17
N TYR A 31 13.60 -3.28 -13.89
CA TYR A 31 14.89 -3.80 -13.41
C TYR A 31 15.20 -5.21 -13.95
N TRP A 32 14.20 -6.10 -13.95
CA TRP A 32 14.40 -7.48 -14.41
C TRP A 32 14.34 -7.64 -15.92
N VAL A 33 13.48 -6.86 -16.62
CA VAL A 33 13.28 -7.10 -18.06
C VAL A 33 14.20 -6.30 -18.95
N LYS A 34 14.91 -5.28 -18.40
CA LYS A 34 15.93 -4.47 -19.09
C LYS A 34 15.46 -3.95 -20.46
N LYS A 35 14.23 -3.42 -20.53
CA LYS A 35 13.71 -2.85 -21.78
C LYS A 35 14.35 -1.50 -22.05
N SER A 36 14.61 -1.21 -23.33
CA SER A 36 15.36 -0.05 -23.79
C SER A 36 14.57 1.27 -23.70
N SER A 37 13.23 1.22 -23.66
CA SER A 37 12.39 2.40 -23.60
C SER A 37 11.15 2.18 -22.71
N ARG A 38 10.52 3.29 -22.30
CA ARG A 38 9.28 3.29 -21.54
C ARG A 38 8.14 2.62 -22.31
N ASP A 39 8.06 2.84 -23.62
CA ASP A 39 7.01 2.27 -24.48
C ASP A 39 7.20 0.76 -24.61
N ALA A 40 8.44 0.30 -24.82
CA ALA A 40 8.75 -1.13 -24.85
C ALA A 40 8.42 -1.82 -23.53
N LEU A 41 8.65 -1.17 -22.39
CA LEU A 41 8.26 -1.68 -21.07
C LEU A 41 6.74 -1.73 -20.92
N THR A 42 6.03 -0.69 -21.33
CA THR A 42 4.56 -0.63 -21.27
C THR A 42 3.94 -1.73 -22.11
N LEU A 43 4.41 -1.92 -23.34
CA LEU A 43 3.97 -3.00 -24.22
C LEU A 43 4.28 -4.38 -23.64
N PHE A 44 5.47 -4.53 -23.03
CA PHE A 44 5.83 -5.78 -22.39
C PHE A 44 4.90 -6.12 -21.21
N ILE A 45 4.60 -5.15 -20.34
CA ILE A 45 3.67 -5.33 -19.20
C ILE A 45 2.26 -5.67 -19.72
N TYR A 46 1.78 -4.98 -20.75
CA TYR A 46 0.50 -5.30 -21.39
C TYR A 46 0.46 -6.75 -21.88
N ASN A 47 1.50 -7.21 -22.57
CA ASN A 47 1.60 -8.58 -23.05
C ASN A 47 1.71 -9.60 -21.90
N ALA A 48 2.39 -9.25 -20.80
CA ALA A 48 2.49 -10.09 -19.61
C ALA A 48 1.14 -10.28 -18.90
N ILE A 49 0.33 -9.23 -18.86
CA ILE A 49 -1.05 -9.29 -18.33
C ILE A 49 -1.91 -10.16 -19.25
N LYS A 50 -1.86 -9.92 -20.57
CA LYS A 50 -2.62 -10.70 -21.56
C LYS A 50 -2.25 -12.18 -21.56
N ALA A 51 -0.99 -12.51 -21.29
CA ALA A 51 -0.50 -13.88 -21.15
C ALA A 51 -0.80 -14.52 -19.78
N GLY A 52 -1.46 -13.81 -18.86
CA GLY A 52 -1.79 -14.30 -17.52
C GLY A 52 -0.60 -14.46 -16.57
N VAL A 53 0.54 -13.82 -16.86
CA VAL A 53 1.73 -13.84 -15.99
C VAL A 53 1.63 -12.80 -14.90
N LEU A 54 1.07 -11.63 -15.22
CA LEU A 54 0.84 -10.53 -14.30
C LEU A 54 -0.65 -10.23 -14.15
N GLU A 55 -1.06 -9.83 -12.95
CA GLU A 55 -2.31 -9.15 -12.69
C GLU A 55 -2.04 -7.72 -12.25
N ARG A 56 -2.83 -6.77 -12.77
CA ARG A 56 -2.76 -5.37 -12.37
C ARG A 56 -3.63 -5.16 -11.13
N VAL A 57 -3.02 -4.75 -10.04
CA VAL A 57 -3.73 -4.42 -8.78
C VAL A 57 -4.34 -3.02 -8.86
N CYS A 58 -3.54 -2.04 -9.25
CA CYS A 58 -3.95 -0.67 -9.52
C CYS A 58 -2.95 -0.02 -10.48
N LYS A 59 -3.08 1.27 -10.73
CA LYS A 59 -2.15 1.99 -11.63
C LYS A 59 -0.71 1.88 -11.13
N GLY A 60 0.14 1.20 -11.89
CA GLY A 60 1.57 1.06 -11.63
C GLY A 60 1.95 -0.02 -10.61
N VAL A 61 0.99 -0.81 -10.08
CA VAL A 61 1.23 -1.91 -9.15
C VAL A 61 0.66 -3.21 -9.69
N TYR A 62 1.46 -4.27 -9.60
CA TYR A 62 1.19 -5.58 -10.17
C TYR A 62 1.53 -6.69 -9.18
N VAL A 63 0.92 -7.85 -9.37
CA VAL A 63 1.27 -9.12 -8.71
C VAL A 63 1.54 -10.18 -9.78
N VAL A 64 2.31 -11.20 -9.44
CA VAL A 64 2.44 -12.37 -10.29
C VAL A 64 1.20 -13.24 -10.11
N SER A 65 0.58 -13.67 -11.21
CA SER A 65 -0.76 -14.31 -11.19
C SER A 65 -0.82 -15.61 -10.39
N ILE A 66 0.30 -16.33 -10.33
CA ILE A 66 0.41 -17.61 -9.59
C ILE A 66 0.58 -17.43 -8.08
N PHE A 67 0.80 -16.20 -7.59
CA PHE A 67 0.96 -15.90 -6.17
C PHE A 67 0.28 -14.59 -5.83
N LYS A 68 -0.76 -14.65 -5.00
CA LYS A 68 -1.46 -13.46 -4.50
C LYS A 68 -1.07 -13.23 -3.04
N PRO A 69 -0.55 -12.04 -2.70
CA PRO A 69 -0.34 -11.67 -1.31
C PRO A 69 -1.61 -11.85 -0.47
N SER A 70 -1.48 -12.35 0.74
CA SER A 70 -2.60 -12.56 1.65
C SER A 70 -2.15 -12.49 3.11
N GLY A 71 -3.11 -12.36 4.02
CA GLY A 71 -2.85 -12.34 5.46
C GLY A 71 -2.63 -10.94 6.03
N VAL A 72 -2.12 -10.92 7.26
CA VAL A 72 -1.88 -9.68 8.02
C VAL A 72 -0.84 -8.82 7.30
N GLY A 73 -1.11 -7.52 7.22
CA GLY A 73 -0.19 -6.56 6.59
C GLY A 73 -0.30 -6.44 5.07
N THR A 74 -1.24 -7.16 4.43
CA THR A 74 -1.40 -7.10 2.95
C THR A 74 -1.74 -5.70 2.47
N LEU A 75 -2.67 -4.99 3.12
CA LEU A 75 -3.04 -3.62 2.74
C LEU A 75 -1.94 -2.61 3.05
N GLU A 76 -1.21 -2.81 4.13
CA GLU A 76 -0.05 -2.00 4.48
C GLU A 76 1.07 -2.14 3.45
N ALA A 77 1.37 -3.37 3.03
CA ALA A 77 2.35 -3.64 1.98
C ALA A 77 1.92 -3.02 0.65
N LEU A 78 0.63 -3.10 0.30
CA LEU A 78 0.07 -2.45 -0.87
C LEU A 78 0.18 -0.92 -0.78
N ALA A 79 -0.16 -0.32 0.36
CA ALA A 79 -0.04 1.12 0.58
C ALA A 79 1.39 1.62 0.40
N LYS A 80 2.37 0.92 0.97
CA LYS A 80 3.80 1.22 0.77
C LYS A 80 4.21 1.13 -0.69
N LYS A 81 3.72 0.14 -1.42
CA LYS A 81 4.06 -0.03 -2.84
C LYS A 81 3.42 1.05 -3.71
N ILE A 82 2.17 1.46 -3.45
CA ILE A 82 1.50 2.55 -4.18
C ILE A 82 2.23 3.89 -3.98
N ARG A 83 2.82 4.10 -2.81
CA ARG A 83 3.53 5.33 -2.42
C ARG A 83 5.00 5.08 -2.10
N SER A 84 5.68 4.23 -2.91
CA SER A 84 7.07 3.83 -2.66
C SER A 84 8.07 4.98 -2.54
N ASP A 85 7.79 6.10 -3.21
CA ASP A 85 8.66 7.29 -3.22
C ASP A 85 8.27 8.34 -2.18
N TYR A 86 7.29 8.02 -1.33
CA TYR A 86 6.71 8.96 -0.38
C TYR A 86 6.67 8.38 1.02
N PHE A 87 6.72 9.27 2.00
CA PHE A 87 6.44 8.90 3.38
C PHE A 87 4.95 8.57 3.55
N VAL A 88 4.69 7.47 4.28
CA VAL A 88 3.33 6.98 4.57
C VAL A 88 3.25 6.51 6.01
N TYR A 89 2.15 6.85 6.69
CA TYR A 89 1.79 6.24 7.97
C TYR A 89 0.29 5.96 8.05
N VAL A 90 -0.05 4.83 8.65
CA VAL A 90 -1.45 4.42 8.90
C VAL A 90 -2.02 5.26 10.03
N THR A 91 -3.26 5.72 9.92
CA THR A 91 -3.87 6.67 10.86
C THR A 91 -5.40 6.61 10.83
N ALA A 92 -6.03 7.55 11.50
CA ALA A 92 -7.48 7.76 11.53
C ALA A 92 -8.25 6.49 11.86
N GLU A 93 -9.31 6.16 11.12
CA GLU A 93 -10.22 5.05 11.44
C GLU A 93 -9.50 3.71 11.55
N THR A 94 -8.52 3.45 10.68
CA THR A 94 -7.78 2.18 10.70
C THR A 94 -7.02 1.99 12.00
N GLU A 95 -6.34 3.02 12.47
CA GLU A 95 -5.56 2.95 13.69
C GLU A 95 -6.43 3.00 14.95
N LEU A 96 -7.46 3.87 14.95
CA LEU A 96 -8.39 3.97 16.07
C LEU A 96 -9.22 2.70 16.27
N SER A 97 -9.61 2.03 15.18
CA SER A 97 -10.25 0.72 15.23
C SER A 97 -9.31 -0.34 15.82
N ARG A 98 -8.05 -0.36 15.40
CA ARG A 98 -7.03 -1.27 15.93
C ARG A 98 -6.80 -1.06 17.44
N LEU A 99 -6.86 0.18 17.89
CA LEU A 99 -6.71 0.57 19.30
C LEU A 99 -7.98 0.38 20.13
N GLY A 100 -9.12 0.03 19.50
CA GLY A 100 -10.41 -0.12 20.17
C GLY A 100 -11.09 1.20 20.56
N VAL A 101 -10.60 2.33 20.05
CA VAL A 101 -11.15 3.67 20.32
C VAL A 101 -12.45 3.91 19.59
N ILE A 102 -12.63 3.26 18.43
CA ILE A 102 -13.89 3.24 17.69
C ILE A 102 -14.41 1.81 17.57
N SER A 103 -15.73 1.66 17.59
CA SER A 103 -16.40 0.35 17.59
C SER A 103 -16.50 -0.31 16.22
N GLN A 104 -16.19 0.42 15.14
CA GLN A 104 -16.30 -0.10 13.78
C GLN A 104 -14.99 -0.76 13.33
N LEU A 105 -15.07 -2.05 12.92
CA LEU A 105 -13.97 -2.74 12.27
C LEU A 105 -13.83 -2.26 10.82
N THR A 106 -12.66 -1.72 10.48
CA THR A 106 -12.32 -1.28 9.12
C THR A 106 -11.81 -2.45 8.27
N MET A 107 -12.57 -3.55 8.20
CA MET A 107 -12.16 -4.72 7.41
C MET A 107 -12.01 -4.36 5.93
N GLY A 108 -10.84 -4.67 5.38
CA GLY A 108 -10.55 -4.41 3.97
C GLY A 108 -10.42 -2.94 3.59
N TYR A 109 -10.24 -2.05 4.58
CA TYR A 109 -10.05 -0.61 4.35
C TYR A 109 -8.86 -0.09 5.17
N LEU A 110 -7.97 0.63 4.53
CA LEU A 110 -6.80 1.23 5.15
C LEU A 110 -6.75 2.72 4.86
N THR A 111 -6.73 3.54 5.92
CA THR A 111 -6.54 5.00 5.85
C THR A 111 -5.11 5.35 6.22
N ALA A 112 -4.45 6.14 5.39
CA ALA A 112 -3.07 6.56 5.61
C ALA A 112 -2.85 8.02 5.22
N MET A 113 -1.94 8.68 5.93
CA MET A 113 -1.39 9.97 5.53
C MET A 113 -0.13 9.78 4.70
N THR A 114 0.09 10.68 3.75
CA THR A 114 1.26 10.70 2.88
C THR A 114 1.66 12.13 2.52
N ASN A 115 2.94 12.39 2.32
CA ASN A 115 3.40 13.62 1.68
C ASN A 115 3.28 13.58 0.14
N GLY A 116 2.84 12.44 -0.42
CA GLY A 116 2.42 12.30 -1.80
C GLY A 116 0.98 12.80 -2.03
N ARG A 117 0.42 12.53 -3.21
CA ARG A 117 -0.94 12.94 -3.58
C ARG A 117 -1.99 12.13 -2.83
N SER A 118 -3.11 12.77 -2.46
CA SER A 118 -4.31 12.07 -1.99
C SER A 118 -4.89 11.17 -3.08
N GLY A 119 -5.64 10.15 -2.67
CA GLY A 119 -6.35 9.28 -3.60
C GLY A 119 -6.89 8.03 -2.93
N VAL A 120 -7.89 7.44 -3.56
CA VAL A 120 -8.53 6.19 -3.12
C VAL A 120 -8.24 5.10 -4.15
N PHE A 121 -7.71 3.98 -3.70
CA PHE A 121 -7.35 2.83 -4.52
C PHE A 121 -8.20 1.63 -4.11
N LYS A 122 -9.24 1.36 -4.89
CA LYS A 122 -10.08 0.18 -4.73
C LYS A 122 -9.45 -0.97 -5.49
N THR A 123 -9.15 -2.06 -4.80
CA THR A 123 -8.47 -3.22 -5.37
C THR A 123 -9.13 -4.52 -4.93
N SER A 124 -8.73 -5.65 -5.52
CA SER A 124 -9.15 -6.98 -5.09
C SER A 124 -8.67 -7.37 -3.68
N PHE A 125 -7.70 -6.63 -3.12
CA PHE A 125 -7.17 -6.83 -1.77
C PHE A 125 -7.91 -5.99 -0.71
N GLY A 126 -8.67 -4.99 -1.14
CA GLY A 126 -9.34 -4.00 -0.32
C GLY A 126 -9.11 -2.59 -0.82
N THR A 127 -9.49 -1.61 -0.01
CA THR A 127 -9.38 -0.19 -0.33
C THR A 127 -8.27 0.44 0.48
N VAL A 128 -7.38 1.16 -0.20
CA VAL A 128 -6.35 2.00 0.43
C VAL A 128 -6.67 3.45 0.10
N GLU A 129 -6.81 4.26 1.12
CA GLU A 129 -7.05 5.68 0.99
C GLU A 129 -5.89 6.50 1.57
N PHE A 130 -5.40 7.42 0.76
CA PHE A 130 -4.37 8.38 1.14
C PHE A 130 -4.93 9.78 1.25
N THR A 131 -4.61 10.45 2.35
CA THR A 131 -4.81 11.87 2.54
C THR A 131 -3.46 12.58 2.54
N HIS A 132 -3.34 13.65 1.76
CA HIS A 132 -2.11 14.43 1.69
C HIS A 132 -1.86 15.19 2.99
N THR A 133 -0.63 15.16 3.45
CA THR A 133 -0.15 16.00 4.55
C THR A 133 1.08 16.80 4.13
N LYS A 134 1.11 18.09 4.54
CA LYS A 134 2.30 18.94 4.36
C LYS A 134 3.37 18.66 5.42
N LYS A 135 3.04 17.90 6.47
CA LYS A 135 4.00 17.52 7.51
C LYS A 135 5.04 16.58 6.91
N ASN A 136 6.31 16.83 7.19
CA ASN A 136 7.37 15.89 6.90
C ASN A 136 7.46 14.84 8.03
N ILE A 137 8.28 13.81 7.82
CA ILE A 137 8.46 12.74 8.81
C ILE A 137 8.96 13.29 10.16
N HIS A 138 9.87 14.26 10.16
CA HIS A 138 10.43 14.83 11.39
C HIS A 138 9.37 15.53 12.23
N ALA A 139 8.35 16.15 11.60
CA ALA A 139 7.28 16.83 12.31
C ALA A 139 6.26 15.89 12.98
N VAL A 140 6.31 14.60 12.71
CA VAL A 140 5.39 13.58 13.27
C VAL A 140 6.14 12.41 13.93
N MET A 141 7.46 12.46 14.01
CA MET A 141 8.30 11.34 14.46
C MET A 141 7.95 10.87 15.86
N ASP A 142 7.66 11.79 16.77
CA ASP A 142 7.31 11.48 18.17
C ASP A 142 5.88 10.92 18.30
N ASP A 143 5.02 11.22 17.32
CA ASP A 143 3.61 10.83 17.30
C ASP A 143 3.34 9.54 16.49
N ILE A 144 4.39 8.93 15.92
CA ILE A 144 4.30 7.68 15.16
C ILE A 144 5.23 6.62 15.74
N TRP A 145 5.00 5.38 15.34
CA TRP A 145 5.89 4.26 15.65
C TRP A 145 5.98 3.32 14.45
N TYR A 146 7.06 2.56 14.34
CA TYR A 146 7.24 1.60 13.26
C TYR A 146 6.74 0.23 13.67
N ASP A 147 5.74 -0.28 12.94
CA ASP A 147 5.21 -1.62 13.14
C ASP A 147 6.06 -2.62 12.36
N THR A 148 6.86 -3.39 13.06
CA THR A 148 7.77 -4.39 12.45
C THR A 148 7.03 -5.57 11.83
N VAL A 149 5.80 -5.86 12.27
CA VAL A 149 4.99 -6.96 11.74
C VAL A 149 4.46 -6.63 10.35
N THR A 150 3.93 -5.42 10.18
CA THR A 150 3.38 -4.97 8.90
C THR A 150 4.34 -4.10 8.09
N GLY A 151 5.47 -3.74 8.69
CA GLY A 151 6.55 -3.01 8.04
C GLY A 151 6.20 -1.57 7.65
N ILE A 152 5.28 -0.91 8.38
CA ILE A 152 4.82 0.45 8.09
C ILE A 152 4.78 1.29 9.36
N HIS A 153 4.88 2.62 9.22
CA HIS A 153 4.66 3.53 10.33
C HIS A 153 3.17 3.64 10.65
N ARG A 154 2.85 3.78 11.95
CA ARG A 154 1.50 3.94 12.47
C ARG A 154 1.41 5.13 13.39
N ALA A 155 0.30 5.85 13.34
CA ALA A 155 0.03 6.95 14.27
C ALA A 155 -0.19 6.42 15.70
N ARG A 156 0.27 7.17 16.68
CA ARG A 156 -0.23 7.02 18.06
C ARG A 156 -1.65 7.56 18.14
N GLU A 157 -2.39 7.19 19.17
CA GLU A 157 -3.79 7.52 19.35
C GLU A 157 -4.09 9.02 19.17
N ALA A 158 -3.34 9.89 19.85
CA ALA A 158 -3.53 11.33 19.78
C ALA A 158 -3.39 11.89 18.36
N LEU A 159 -2.41 11.39 17.58
CA LEU A 159 -2.25 11.79 16.19
C LEU A 159 -3.38 11.23 15.32
N ALA A 160 -3.78 9.96 15.52
CA ALA A 160 -4.85 9.32 14.78
C ALA A 160 -6.20 10.04 14.97
N LEU A 161 -6.53 10.46 16.20
CA LEU A 161 -7.70 11.30 16.52
C LEU A 161 -7.65 12.66 15.82
N LYS A 162 -6.49 13.31 15.85
CA LYS A 162 -6.29 14.60 15.18
C LYS A 162 -6.45 14.49 13.67
N ASP A 163 -5.92 13.43 13.09
CA ASP A 163 -6.02 13.17 11.65
C ASP A 163 -7.46 12.81 11.26
N LEU A 164 -8.19 12.04 12.08
CA LEU A 164 -9.61 11.75 11.86
C LEU A 164 -10.45 13.03 11.82
N LYS A 165 -10.27 13.90 12.82
CA LYS A 165 -10.95 15.22 12.87
C LYS A 165 -10.62 16.08 11.65
N ARG A 166 -9.37 16.05 11.18
CA ARG A 166 -8.91 16.79 10.01
C ARG A 166 -9.52 16.25 8.69
N ILE A 167 -9.67 14.93 8.57
CA ILE A 167 -10.32 14.30 7.42
C ILE A 167 -11.82 14.64 7.40
N GLY A 168 -12.41 14.90 8.56
CA GLY A 168 -13.77 15.43 8.69
C GLY A 168 -14.89 14.43 8.44
N ARG A 169 -14.58 13.12 8.53
CA ARG A 169 -15.58 12.06 8.42
C ARG A 169 -15.50 11.10 9.61
N ASN A 170 -16.60 10.39 9.87
CA ASN A 170 -16.69 9.36 10.90
C ASN A 170 -16.36 9.81 12.34
N VAL A 171 -16.36 11.12 12.59
CA VAL A 171 -16.09 11.69 13.92
C VAL A 171 -17.14 11.23 14.96
N GLY A 172 -18.37 10.97 14.50
CA GLY A 172 -19.45 10.43 15.35
C GLY A 172 -19.27 8.97 15.78
N MET A 173 -18.20 8.29 15.34
CA MET A 173 -17.87 6.91 15.74
C MET A 173 -16.95 6.85 16.95
N LEU A 174 -16.49 7.99 17.45
CA LEU A 174 -15.71 8.06 18.69
C LEU A 174 -16.62 7.58 19.84
N ASN A 175 -16.16 6.61 20.62
CA ASN A 175 -16.87 6.16 21.80
C ASN A 175 -17.10 7.37 22.71
N GLU A 176 -18.34 7.58 23.14
CA GLU A 176 -18.71 8.64 24.08
C GLU A 176 -17.90 8.43 25.37
N GLY A 177 -16.90 9.25 25.62
CA GLY A 177 -16.01 9.18 26.79
C GLY A 177 -14.60 9.69 26.57
N LEU A 178 -14.26 10.11 25.35
CA LEU A 178 -12.97 10.69 24.98
C LEU A 178 -13.12 12.20 24.62
N GLU A 179 -13.95 12.94 25.35
CA GLU A 179 -13.98 14.40 25.33
C GLU A 179 -12.88 15.03 26.20
#